data_fc346a4a96c86daec5b9d8b4c30e20a8
#
_entry.id   fc346a4a96c86daec5b9d8b4c30e20a8
#
_cell.length_a   1.000
_cell.length_b   1.000
_cell.length_c   1.000
_cell.angle_alpha   90.00
_cell.angle_beta   90.00
_cell.angle_gamma   90.00
#
_symmetry.space_group_name_H-M   'P 1'
#
loop_
_entity.id
_entity.type
_entity.pdbx_description
1 polymer ?
#
loop_
_entity_poly.entity_id
_entity_poly.type
_entity_poly.pdbx_seq_one_letter_code
_entity_poly.pdbx_strand_id
1 'polypeptide(L)'
;DLNIVSLPSEERHRRFSRDLEFDVCELQMGVFLGWMGRGAPFSAIPVFPHRKFCHGNVLLNSASGIAKPEDFTGKIIGMRAHFNPVSLWMRGILEEDYGVPARSLRVRTNQQEQVPGWQPPEWMDYERLPKGQKIEDVLPHGGVDACMLPEIGPKHTRLPGVRRLWPNFREVEKEYYLRTKIFPIRHVVVGKNSILEENAGVGRRLVKAVRGV
;
A
#
# COMPACT_ATOMS: atom_id res chain seq x y z
N ASP A 1 -31.11 3.71 -8.14
CA ASP A 1 -30.35 4.97 -8.09
C ASP A 1 -29.08 4.78 -7.28
N LEU A 2 -28.02 5.53 -7.63
CA LEU A 2 -26.74 5.52 -6.92
C LEU A 2 -26.60 6.84 -6.15
N ASN A 3 -26.32 6.76 -4.85
CA ASN A 3 -25.87 7.90 -4.06
C ASN A 3 -24.34 7.88 -4.00
N ILE A 4 -23.68 8.80 -4.71
CA ILE A 4 -22.24 8.86 -4.81
C ILE A 4 -21.68 9.82 -3.76
N VAL A 5 -20.83 9.28 -2.87
CA VAL A 5 -20.13 10.05 -1.84
C VAL A 5 -18.66 10.14 -2.22
N SER A 6 -18.17 11.36 -2.47
CA SER A 6 -16.75 11.61 -2.76
C SER A 6 -16.03 12.05 -1.48
N LEU A 7 -14.99 11.30 -1.13
CA LEU A 7 -14.19 11.53 0.09
C LEU A 7 -12.68 11.36 -0.21
N PRO A 8 -11.80 12.01 0.56
CA PRO A 8 -10.37 11.70 0.54
C PRO A 8 -10.13 10.20 0.80
N SER A 9 -9.15 9.62 0.10
CA SER A 9 -8.90 8.17 0.14
C SER A 9 -8.72 7.62 1.55
N GLU A 10 -7.97 8.31 2.40
CA GLU A 10 -7.71 7.86 3.78
C GLU A 10 -8.99 7.80 4.61
N GLU A 11 -9.84 8.83 4.52
CA GLU A 11 -11.12 8.90 5.23
C GLU A 11 -12.08 7.83 4.71
N ARG A 12 -12.24 7.73 3.39
CA ARG A 12 -13.11 6.74 2.73
C ARG A 12 -12.75 5.31 3.16
N HIS A 13 -11.47 4.95 3.05
CA HIS A 13 -11.00 3.62 3.41
C HIS A 13 -11.20 3.31 4.89
N ARG A 14 -10.93 4.28 5.77
CA ARG A 14 -11.13 4.13 7.21
C ARG A 14 -12.60 3.91 7.57
N ARG A 15 -13.51 4.74 7.03
CA ARG A 15 -14.96 4.64 7.30
C ARG A 15 -15.52 3.32 6.77
N PHE A 16 -15.08 2.88 5.59
CA PHE A 16 -15.50 1.58 5.08
C PHE A 16 -14.92 0.43 5.89
N SER A 17 -13.59 0.40 6.10
CA SER A 17 -12.93 -0.75 6.71
C SER A 17 -13.26 -0.95 8.19
N ARG A 18 -13.67 0.10 8.91
CA ARG A 18 -14.04 0.00 10.32
C ARG A 18 -15.53 -0.07 10.54
N ASP A 19 -16.26 0.76 9.84
CA ASP A 19 -17.67 1.04 10.15
C ASP A 19 -18.61 0.42 9.10
N LEU A 20 -18.07 -0.11 7.99
CA LEU A 20 -18.82 -0.64 6.84
C LEU A 20 -19.90 0.36 6.37
N GLU A 21 -19.58 1.65 6.38
CA GLU A 21 -20.57 2.70 6.18
C GLU A 21 -21.18 2.70 4.78
N PHE A 22 -20.40 2.34 3.76
CA PHE A 22 -20.84 2.36 2.35
C PHE A 22 -21.21 0.96 1.86
N ASP A 23 -22.21 0.87 1.00
CA ASP A 23 -22.63 -0.40 0.41
C ASP A 23 -21.60 -0.93 -0.59
N VAL A 24 -21.00 0.01 -1.35
CA VAL A 24 -19.90 -0.27 -2.29
C VAL A 24 -18.83 0.80 -2.07
N CYS A 25 -17.58 0.40 -2.10
CA CYS A 25 -16.45 1.31 -1.85
C CYS A 25 -15.22 0.91 -2.66
N GLU A 26 -14.43 1.90 -3.06
CA GLU A 26 -13.04 1.67 -3.47
C GLU A 26 -12.20 1.47 -2.21
N LEU A 27 -11.45 0.36 -2.14
CA LEU A 27 -10.61 0.00 -1.00
C LEU A 27 -9.18 -0.30 -1.44
N GLN A 28 -8.21 -0.05 -0.55
CA GLN A 28 -6.83 -0.46 -0.76
C GLN A 28 -6.73 -1.98 -0.86
N MET A 29 -6.03 -2.49 -1.89
CA MET A 29 -5.87 -3.93 -2.12
C MET A 29 -5.23 -4.63 -0.91
N GLY A 30 -4.23 -4.03 -0.28
CA GLY A 30 -3.60 -4.61 0.90
C GLY A 30 -4.56 -4.74 2.09
N VAL A 31 -5.40 -3.72 2.33
CA VAL A 31 -6.45 -3.77 3.37
C VAL A 31 -7.47 -4.86 3.06
N PHE A 32 -7.91 -4.96 1.79
CA PHE A 32 -8.80 -6.04 1.35
C PHE A 32 -8.21 -7.43 1.64
N LEU A 33 -6.96 -7.67 1.26
CA LEU A 33 -6.27 -8.95 1.51
C LEU A 33 -6.13 -9.25 3.01
N GLY A 34 -5.81 -8.24 3.83
CA GLY A 34 -5.74 -8.38 5.28
C GLY A 34 -7.09 -8.76 5.92
N TRP A 35 -8.20 -8.26 5.37
CA TRP A 35 -9.54 -8.64 5.77
C TRP A 35 -9.94 -10.04 5.33
N MET A 36 -9.56 -10.47 4.11
CA MET A 36 -9.89 -11.81 3.60
C MET A 36 -9.42 -12.92 4.54
N GLY A 37 -8.22 -12.78 5.10
CA GLY A 37 -7.71 -13.73 6.11
C GLY A 37 -8.47 -13.74 7.44
N ARG A 38 -9.51 -12.87 7.60
CA ARG A 38 -10.28 -12.69 8.84
C ARG A 38 -11.79 -12.78 8.67
N GLY A 39 -12.25 -13.28 7.53
CA GLY A 39 -13.67 -13.37 7.24
C GLY A 39 -14.30 -12.01 6.90
N ALA A 40 -13.83 -11.38 5.84
CA ALA A 40 -14.34 -10.09 5.39
C ALA A 40 -15.87 -10.11 5.17
N PRO A 41 -16.64 -9.13 5.70
CA PRO A 41 -18.07 -9.01 5.47
C PRO A 41 -18.40 -8.37 4.11
N PHE A 42 -17.45 -8.32 3.21
CA PHE A 42 -17.54 -7.75 1.86
C PHE A 42 -16.71 -8.56 0.86
N SER A 43 -17.07 -8.51 -0.39
CA SER A 43 -16.40 -9.19 -1.49
C SER A 43 -15.87 -8.22 -2.52
N ALA A 44 -14.79 -8.62 -3.21
CA ALA A 44 -14.23 -7.84 -4.31
C ALA A 44 -15.14 -7.90 -5.54
N ILE A 45 -15.34 -6.76 -6.17
CA ILE A 45 -15.90 -6.63 -7.52
C ILE A 45 -14.70 -6.41 -8.45
N PRO A 46 -14.59 -7.11 -9.61
CA PRO A 46 -13.40 -7.07 -10.46
C PRO A 46 -13.26 -5.73 -11.22
N VAL A 47 -13.19 -4.65 -10.46
CA VAL A 47 -12.92 -3.28 -10.87
C VAL A 47 -11.71 -2.78 -10.09
N PHE A 48 -10.67 -2.36 -10.81
CA PHE A 48 -9.38 -1.96 -10.24
C PHE A 48 -9.07 -0.51 -10.64
N PRO A 49 -9.63 0.47 -9.91
CA PRO A 49 -9.59 1.88 -10.31
C PRO A 49 -8.19 2.50 -10.18
N HIS A 50 -7.32 1.90 -9.38
CA HIS A 50 -5.97 2.39 -9.19
C HIS A 50 -4.93 1.28 -9.39
N ARG A 51 -4.14 1.42 -10.46
CA ARG A 51 -2.98 0.59 -10.79
C ARG A 51 -1.78 1.49 -11.02
N LYS A 52 -0.63 1.17 -10.41
CA LYS A 52 0.57 1.99 -10.53
C LYS A 52 1.79 1.21 -10.06
N PHE A 53 2.91 1.32 -10.75
CA PHE A 53 4.19 0.78 -10.31
C PHE A 53 4.65 1.40 -8.98
N CYS A 54 5.58 0.75 -8.30
CA CYS A 54 5.97 1.11 -6.94
C CYS A 54 7.47 1.44 -6.79
N HIS A 55 8.32 1.14 -7.77
CA HIS A 55 9.77 1.38 -7.66
C HIS A 55 10.10 2.85 -7.43
N GLY A 56 9.39 3.77 -8.11
CA GLY A 56 9.53 5.20 -7.87
C GLY A 56 9.07 5.68 -6.50
N ASN A 57 8.51 4.80 -5.66
CA ASN A 57 7.94 5.11 -4.35
C ASN A 57 8.86 4.78 -3.16
N VAL A 58 10.17 4.48 -3.42
CA VAL A 58 11.15 4.17 -2.39
C VAL A 58 12.18 5.29 -2.28
N LEU A 59 12.28 5.88 -1.08
CA LEU A 59 13.32 6.85 -0.74
C LEU A 59 14.24 6.28 0.34
N LEU A 60 15.48 6.70 0.28
CA LEU A 60 16.55 6.30 1.19
C LEU A 60 17.07 7.52 1.96
N ASN A 61 17.45 7.29 3.21
CA ASN A 61 18.44 8.15 3.86
C ASN A 61 19.80 7.88 3.19
N SER A 62 20.48 8.91 2.73
CA SER A 62 21.75 8.78 2.03
C SER A 62 22.88 8.18 2.89
N ALA A 63 22.76 8.28 4.21
CA ALA A 63 23.71 7.72 5.18
C ALA A 63 23.34 6.27 5.62
N SER A 64 22.23 5.70 5.12
CA SER A 64 21.75 4.35 5.52
C SER A 64 22.67 3.20 5.12
N GLY A 65 23.64 3.43 4.24
CA GLY A 65 24.48 2.39 3.66
C GLY A 65 23.76 1.51 2.62
N ILE A 66 22.49 1.79 2.28
CA ILE A 66 21.77 1.09 1.20
C ILE A 66 22.25 1.64 -0.14
N ALA A 67 22.96 0.86 -0.94
CA ALA A 67 23.37 1.22 -2.30
C ALA A 67 22.47 0.55 -3.36
N LYS A 68 21.98 -0.65 -3.08
CA LYS A 68 21.18 -1.48 -3.98
C LYS A 68 20.07 -2.20 -3.18
N PRO A 69 19.06 -2.78 -3.86
CA PRO A 69 17.94 -3.43 -3.18
C PRO A 69 18.31 -4.53 -2.19
N GLU A 70 19.35 -5.31 -2.48
CA GLU A 70 19.80 -6.42 -1.62
C GLU A 70 20.31 -5.95 -0.25
N ASP A 71 20.67 -4.67 -0.12
CA ASP A 71 21.17 -4.09 1.14
C ASP A 71 20.05 -3.82 2.15
N PHE A 72 18.80 -4.11 1.79
CA PHE A 72 17.64 -3.88 2.69
C PHE A 72 17.54 -4.86 3.86
N THR A 73 18.24 -5.99 3.82
CA THR A 73 18.25 -6.97 4.91
C THR A 73 18.63 -6.32 6.25
N GLY A 74 17.77 -6.45 7.26
CA GLY A 74 17.96 -5.88 8.60
C GLY A 74 17.72 -4.38 8.72
N LYS A 75 17.35 -3.68 7.63
CA LYS A 75 17.14 -2.22 7.62
C LYS A 75 15.79 -1.81 8.20
N ILE A 76 15.74 -0.60 8.72
CA ILE A 76 14.53 0.03 9.27
C ILE A 76 13.77 0.71 8.12
N ILE A 77 12.56 0.23 7.85
CA ILE A 77 11.74 0.69 6.74
C ILE A 77 10.50 1.42 7.25
N GLY A 78 10.42 2.71 6.90
CA GLY A 78 9.25 3.53 7.18
C GLY A 78 8.14 3.33 6.15
N MET A 79 6.90 3.19 6.60
CA MET A 79 5.71 3.11 5.74
C MET A 79 4.49 3.70 6.44
N ARG A 80 3.45 4.07 5.68
CA ARG A 80 2.22 4.62 6.30
C ARG A 80 1.57 3.63 7.23
N ALA A 81 1.33 2.43 6.72
CA ALA A 81 0.75 1.29 7.43
C ALA A 81 1.25 0.00 6.78
N HIS A 82 1.21 -1.10 7.51
CA HIS A 82 1.68 -2.41 7.04
C HIS A 82 0.94 -2.89 5.79
N PHE A 83 -0.39 -2.69 5.76
CA PHE A 83 -1.26 -3.07 4.63
C PHE A 83 -1.34 -2.00 3.53
N ASN A 84 -0.54 -0.94 3.58
CA ASN A 84 -0.49 0.01 2.47
C ASN A 84 -0.04 -0.70 1.19
N PRO A 85 -0.72 -0.53 0.05
CA PRO A 85 -0.42 -1.26 -1.18
C PRO A 85 1.01 -1.10 -1.69
N VAL A 86 1.60 0.10 -1.56
CA VAL A 86 3.00 0.33 -1.97
C VAL A 86 3.95 -0.50 -1.14
N SER A 87 3.76 -0.49 0.19
CA SER A 87 4.59 -1.25 1.12
C SER A 87 4.45 -2.75 0.90
N LEU A 88 3.24 -3.23 0.62
CA LEU A 88 2.97 -4.64 0.33
C LEU A 88 3.69 -5.07 -0.96
N TRP A 89 3.48 -4.33 -2.06
CA TRP A 89 4.11 -4.62 -3.34
C TRP A 89 5.63 -4.55 -3.27
N MET A 90 6.18 -3.51 -2.62
CA MET A 90 7.63 -3.36 -2.55
C MET A 90 8.31 -4.44 -1.71
N ARG A 91 7.67 -4.89 -0.62
CA ARG A 91 8.19 -6.04 0.16
C ARG A 91 8.20 -7.31 -0.67
N GLY A 92 7.14 -7.58 -1.44
CA GLY A 92 7.10 -8.73 -2.35
C GLY A 92 8.16 -8.63 -3.45
N ILE A 93 8.32 -7.46 -4.08
CA ILE A 93 9.35 -7.23 -5.11
C ILE A 93 10.77 -7.40 -4.54
N LEU A 94 11.03 -6.87 -3.33
CA LEU A 94 12.33 -7.02 -2.68
C LEU A 94 12.63 -8.50 -2.38
N GLU A 95 11.63 -9.28 -1.99
CA GLU A 95 11.78 -10.70 -1.70
C GLU A 95 11.98 -11.53 -2.98
N GLU A 96 11.09 -11.37 -3.97
CA GLU A 96 11.09 -12.19 -5.18
C GLU A 96 12.21 -11.83 -6.18
N ASP A 97 12.48 -10.54 -6.35
CA ASP A 97 13.43 -10.07 -7.36
C ASP A 97 14.85 -9.87 -6.82
N TYR A 98 14.99 -9.59 -5.51
CA TYR A 98 16.28 -9.23 -4.91
C TYR A 98 16.69 -10.11 -3.73
N GLY A 99 15.89 -11.13 -3.40
CA GLY A 99 16.21 -12.10 -2.36
C GLY A 99 16.23 -11.52 -0.93
N VAL A 100 15.57 -10.40 -0.68
CA VAL A 100 15.47 -9.78 0.64
C VAL A 100 14.23 -10.30 1.36
N PRO A 101 14.36 -11.21 2.34
CA PRO A 101 13.19 -11.77 3.03
C PRO A 101 12.38 -10.67 3.71
N ALA A 102 11.06 -10.62 3.48
CA ALA A 102 10.20 -9.61 4.09
C ALA A 102 10.30 -9.60 5.64
N ARG A 103 10.54 -10.76 6.26
CA ARG A 103 10.76 -10.91 7.71
C ARG A 103 12.08 -10.31 8.22
N SER A 104 13.04 -10.00 7.35
CA SER A 104 14.29 -9.35 7.73
C SER A 104 14.15 -7.84 7.89
N LEU A 105 13.04 -7.26 7.44
CA LEU A 105 12.80 -5.83 7.48
C LEU A 105 12.27 -5.42 8.85
N ARG A 106 12.84 -4.34 9.39
CA ARG A 106 12.37 -3.71 10.63
C ARG A 106 11.36 -2.61 10.27
N VAL A 107 10.11 -2.79 10.64
CA VAL A 107 8.99 -1.97 10.16
C VAL A 107 8.68 -0.82 11.12
N ARG A 108 8.58 0.40 10.58
CA ARG A 108 8.09 1.58 11.30
C ARG A 108 6.91 2.18 10.56
N THR A 109 5.80 2.42 11.28
CA THR A 109 4.58 2.99 10.68
C THR A 109 4.16 4.26 11.40
N ASN A 110 3.41 5.13 10.71
CA ASN A 110 2.90 6.36 11.34
C ASN A 110 1.37 6.51 11.25
N GLN A 111 0.69 5.53 10.65
CA GLN A 111 -0.78 5.49 10.62
C GLN A 111 -1.28 4.23 11.31
N GLN A 112 -2.52 4.28 11.77
CA GLN A 112 -3.19 3.12 12.33
C GLN A 112 -3.56 2.15 11.22
N GLU A 113 -3.39 0.84 11.49
CA GLU A 113 -3.82 -0.20 10.55
C GLU A 113 -5.33 -0.15 10.32
N GLN A 114 -5.73 -0.38 9.07
CA GLN A 114 -7.14 -0.36 8.66
C GLN A 114 -7.78 -1.76 8.67
N VAL A 115 -7.04 -2.77 9.12
CA VAL A 115 -7.55 -4.12 9.36
C VAL A 115 -7.82 -4.25 10.85
N PRO A 116 -9.07 -4.24 11.31
CA PRO A 116 -9.41 -4.29 12.72
C PRO A 116 -8.86 -5.53 13.41
N GLY A 117 -8.35 -5.35 14.62
CA GLY A 117 -7.80 -6.45 15.42
C GLY A 117 -6.51 -7.08 14.89
N TRP A 118 -5.92 -6.54 13.82
CA TRP A 118 -4.61 -6.98 13.39
C TRP A 118 -3.54 -6.59 14.40
N GLN A 119 -2.68 -7.54 14.72
CA GLN A 119 -1.48 -7.34 15.51
C GLN A 119 -0.27 -7.84 14.69
N PRO A 120 0.89 -7.19 14.79
CA PRO A 120 2.09 -7.71 14.17
C PRO A 120 2.42 -9.09 14.76
N PRO A 121 2.81 -10.07 13.94
CA PRO A 121 3.26 -11.36 14.45
C PRO A 121 4.57 -11.19 15.25
N GLU A 122 4.83 -12.09 16.21
CA GLU A 122 5.98 -12.01 17.14
C GLU A 122 7.36 -11.89 16.44
N TRP A 123 7.48 -12.49 15.24
CA TRP A 123 8.73 -12.44 14.49
C TRP A 123 8.98 -11.07 13.81
N MET A 124 7.98 -10.18 13.78
CA MET A 124 8.08 -8.89 13.06
C MET A 124 8.58 -7.80 14.01
N ASP A 125 9.76 -7.25 13.73
CA ASP A 125 10.19 -6.00 14.36
C ASP A 125 9.32 -4.84 13.86
N TYR A 126 8.24 -4.58 14.58
CA TYR A 126 7.22 -3.59 14.22
C TYR A 126 7.06 -2.55 15.34
N GLU A 127 7.15 -1.29 14.95
CA GLU A 127 6.91 -0.19 15.87
C GLU A 127 6.09 0.91 15.16
N ARG A 128 5.19 1.51 15.92
CA ARG A 128 4.47 2.69 15.46
C ARG A 128 5.13 3.95 16.00
N LEU A 129 5.43 4.88 15.10
CA LEU A 129 5.98 6.18 15.49
C LEU A 129 5.01 6.95 16.41
N PRO A 130 5.52 7.83 17.28
CA PRO A 130 4.72 8.71 18.10
C PRO A 130 3.67 9.48 17.29
N LYS A 131 2.52 9.75 17.92
CA LYS A 131 1.42 10.47 17.29
C LYS A 131 1.89 11.84 16.74
N GLY A 132 1.56 12.11 15.50
CA GLY A 132 1.94 13.35 14.79
C GLY A 132 3.27 13.30 14.05
N GLN A 133 4.13 12.33 14.35
CA GLN A 133 5.39 12.16 13.63
C GLN A 133 5.15 11.47 12.28
N LYS A 134 5.78 11.99 11.24
CA LYS A 134 5.66 11.44 9.88
C LYS A 134 6.92 10.71 9.47
N ILE A 135 6.77 9.68 8.65
CA ILE A 135 7.91 8.91 8.11
C ILE A 135 8.86 9.81 7.33
N GLU A 136 8.33 10.73 6.53
CA GLU A 136 9.10 11.67 5.74
C GLU A 136 9.93 12.66 6.57
N ASP A 137 9.51 12.93 7.81
CA ASP A 137 10.22 13.84 8.71
C ASP A 137 11.38 13.13 9.43
N VAL A 138 11.27 11.83 9.69
CA VAL A 138 12.32 11.06 10.38
C VAL A 138 13.37 10.48 9.42
N LEU A 139 13.02 10.32 8.14
CA LEU A 139 13.92 9.76 7.13
C LEU A 139 15.24 10.55 6.97
N PRO A 140 15.24 11.89 6.84
CA PRO A 140 16.48 12.67 6.70
C PRO A 140 17.41 12.56 7.91
N HIS A 141 16.85 12.28 9.08
CA HIS A 141 17.55 12.23 10.37
C HIS A 141 17.95 10.82 10.81
N GLY A 142 17.76 9.81 9.94
CA GLY A 142 18.14 8.43 10.23
C GLY A 142 17.19 7.69 11.19
N GLY A 143 16.01 8.23 11.47
CA GLY A 143 14.98 7.51 12.22
C GLY A 143 14.44 6.27 11.48
N VAL A 144 14.60 6.24 10.16
CA VAL A 144 14.45 5.07 9.29
C VAL A 144 15.53 5.09 8.20
N ASP A 145 15.95 3.94 7.72
CA ASP A 145 16.96 3.79 6.66
C ASP A 145 16.37 4.08 5.28
N ALA A 146 15.14 3.67 5.08
CA ALA A 146 14.38 3.88 3.86
C ALA A 146 12.89 4.10 4.16
N CYS A 147 12.15 4.61 3.19
CA CYS A 147 10.69 4.62 3.28
C CYS A 147 10.01 4.22 1.97
N MET A 148 8.82 3.63 2.13
CA MET A 148 7.92 3.23 1.05
C MET A 148 6.63 4.04 1.18
N LEU A 149 6.49 5.09 0.37
CA LEU A 149 5.37 6.03 0.48
C LEU A 149 4.43 5.91 -0.72
N PRO A 150 3.10 6.05 -0.52
CA PRO A 150 2.11 5.95 -1.61
C PRO A 150 2.34 6.99 -2.69
N GLU A 151 2.84 8.17 -2.32
CA GLU A 151 3.15 9.26 -3.24
C GLU A 151 4.47 9.93 -2.89
N ILE A 152 5.30 10.14 -3.90
CA ILE A 152 6.56 10.87 -3.80
C ILE A 152 6.55 12.02 -4.81
N GLY A 153 6.58 13.22 -4.30
CA GLY A 153 6.67 14.46 -5.09
C GLY A 153 7.94 15.26 -4.78
N PRO A 154 8.10 16.43 -5.41
CA PRO A 154 9.30 17.28 -5.25
C PRO A 154 9.66 17.61 -3.80
N LYS A 155 8.66 17.80 -2.93
CA LYS A 155 8.89 18.07 -1.49
C LYS A 155 9.67 16.97 -0.78
N HIS A 156 9.55 15.72 -1.22
CA HIS A 156 10.24 14.58 -0.62
C HIS A 156 11.64 14.39 -1.20
N THR A 157 11.79 14.56 -2.52
CA THR A 157 13.07 14.33 -3.22
C THR A 157 14.06 15.49 -3.09
N ARG A 158 13.60 16.66 -2.58
CA ARG A 158 14.45 17.83 -2.30
C ARG A 158 14.92 17.88 -0.85
N LEU A 159 14.50 16.94 -0.01
CA LEU A 159 14.98 16.89 1.37
C LEU A 159 16.49 16.60 1.40
N PRO A 160 17.28 17.36 2.15
CA PRO A 160 18.71 17.10 2.31
C PRO A 160 18.94 15.68 2.85
N GLY A 161 19.94 14.98 2.32
CA GLY A 161 20.26 13.62 2.73
C GLY A 161 19.24 12.54 2.31
N VAL A 162 18.30 12.87 1.41
CA VAL A 162 17.31 11.92 0.89
C VAL A 162 17.52 11.71 -0.61
N ARG A 163 17.45 10.46 -1.05
CA ARG A 163 17.54 10.08 -2.47
C ARG A 163 16.58 8.95 -2.81
N ARG A 164 16.31 8.74 -4.08
CA ARG A 164 15.58 7.55 -4.54
C ARG A 164 16.49 6.32 -4.51
N LEU A 165 15.91 5.16 -4.23
CA LEU A 165 16.60 3.89 -4.43
C LEU A 165 16.92 3.70 -5.92
N TRP A 166 15.93 3.94 -6.79
CA TRP A 166 16.10 3.91 -8.24
C TRP A 166 15.93 5.32 -8.82
N PRO A 167 17.02 6.05 -9.12
CA PRO A 167 16.92 7.34 -9.81
C PRO A 167 16.22 7.23 -11.17
N ASN A 168 16.48 6.14 -11.88
CA ASN A 168 15.89 5.75 -13.17
C ASN A 168 14.68 4.83 -13.02
N PHE A 169 13.84 5.03 -12.00
CA PHE A 169 12.75 4.12 -11.66
C PHE A 169 11.80 3.78 -12.82
N ARG A 170 11.65 4.67 -13.80
CA ARG A 170 10.76 4.42 -14.96
C ARG A 170 11.28 3.29 -15.85
N GLU A 171 12.58 3.23 -16.07
CA GLU A 171 13.25 2.15 -16.80
C GLU A 171 13.12 0.84 -16.02
N VAL A 172 13.36 0.87 -14.71
CA VAL A 172 13.20 -0.30 -13.84
C VAL A 172 11.75 -0.81 -13.85
N GLU A 173 10.76 0.07 -13.78
CA GLU A 173 9.33 -0.27 -13.87
C GLU A 173 8.97 -0.87 -15.23
N LYS A 174 9.53 -0.37 -16.31
CA LYS A 174 9.36 -0.93 -17.66
C LYS A 174 9.96 -2.33 -17.76
N GLU A 175 11.17 -2.53 -17.29
CA GLU A 175 11.85 -3.83 -17.27
C GLU A 175 11.08 -4.84 -16.41
N TYR A 176 10.64 -4.44 -15.22
CA TYR A 176 9.78 -5.24 -14.36
C TYR A 176 8.52 -5.71 -15.12
N TYR A 177 7.82 -4.80 -15.79
CA TYR A 177 6.63 -5.15 -16.55
C TYR A 177 6.93 -6.06 -17.75
N LEU A 178 8.02 -5.81 -18.48
CA LEU A 178 8.39 -6.64 -19.62
C LEU A 178 8.68 -8.08 -19.21
N ARG A 179 9.28 -8.27 -18.04
CA ARG A 179 9.62 -9.57 -17.47
C ARG A 179 8.42 -10.28 -16.83
N THR A 180 7.67 -9.58 -15.99
CA THR A 180 6.62 -10.20 -15.16
C THR A 180 5.23 -10.12 -15.76
N LYS A 181 4.97 -9.18 -16.67
CA LYS A 181 3.64 -8.77 -17.15
C LYS A 181 2.70 -8.29 -16.04
N ILE A 182 3.22 -7.99 -14.86
CA ILE A 182 2.46 -7.51 -13.72
C ILE A 182 2.41 -5.98 -13.74
N PHE A 183 1.19 -5.43 -13.74
CA PHE A 183 0.95 -4.02 -13.46
C PHE A 183 0.28 -3.91 -12.10
N PRO A 184 0.97 -3.45 -11.04
CA PRO A 184 0.53 -3.55 -9.66
C PRO A 184 -0.85 -2.93 -9.40
N ILE A 185 -1.78 -3.73 -8.87
CA ILE A 185 -3.10 -3.28 -8.44
C ILE A 185 -2.95 -2.69 -7.05
N ARG A 186 -3.35 -1.43 -6.89
CA ARG A 186 -3.31 -0.75 -5.59
C ARG A 186 -4.67 -0.70 -4.92
N HIS A 187 -5.75 -0.55 -5.70
CA HIS A 187 -7.10 -0.49 -5.17
C HIS A 187 -8.04 -1.43 -5.93
N VAL A 188 -9.08 -1.85 -5.24
CA VAL A 188 -10.15 -2.70 -5.74
C VAL A 188 -11.50 -2.13 -5.29
N VAL A 189 -12.54 -2.30 -6.09
CA VAL A 189 -13.91 -2.01 -5.65
C VAL A 189 -14.41 -3.21 -4.86
N VAL A 190 -15.02 -2.94 -3.70
CA VAL A 190 -15.63 -3.95 -2.83
C VAL A 190 -17.09 -3.61 -2.57
N GLY A 191 -17.92 -4.62 -2.33
CA GLY A 191 -19.31 -4.46 -1.93
C GLY A 191 -19.62 -5.31 -0.71
N LYS A 192 -20.47 -4.82 0.20
CA LYS A 192 -20.97 -5.60 1.34
C LYS A 192 -21.59 -6.90 0.84
N ASN A 193 -21.32 -8.02 1.50
CA ASN A 193 -21.88 -9.32 1.12
C ASN A 193 -23.42 -9.29 1.14
N SER A 194 -24.03 -8.68 2.17
CA SER A 194 -25.48 -8.52 2.27
C SER A 194 -26.09 -7.82 1.03
N ILE A 195 -25.47 -6.74 0.58
CA ILE A 195 -25.94 -6.00 -0.61
C ILE A 195 -25.76 -6.82 -1.89
N LEU A 196 -24.66 -7.55 -2.01
CA LEU A 196 -24.38 -8.37 -3.19
C LEU A 196 -25.31 -9.59 -3.27
N GLU A 197 -25.70 -10.16 -2.13
CA GLU A 197 -26.64 -11.30 -2.00
C GLU A 197 -28.10 -10.87 -2.25
N GLU A 198 -28.54 -9.77 -1.62
CA GLU A 198 -29.90 -9.24 -1.78
C GLU A 198 -30.19 -8.74 -3.20
N ASN A 199 -29.15 -8.27 -3.90
CA ASN A 199 -29.28 -7.64 -5.22
C ASN A 199 -28.54 -8.43 -6.30
N ALA A 200 -29.08 -9.56 -6.71
CA ALA A 200 -28.49 -10.41 -7.72
C ALA A 200 -28.09 -9.63 -8.99
N GLY A 201 -26.81 -9.75 -9.34
CA GLY A 201 -26.25 -9.07 -10.53
C GLY A 201 -25.81 -7.62 -10.32
N VAL A 202 -25.93 -7.01 -9.13
CA VAL A 202 -25.45 -5.64 -8.87
C VAL A 202 -23.95 -5.50 -9.16
N GLY A 203 -23.13 -6.46 -8.73
CA GLY A 203 -21.70 -6.47 -9.03
C GLY A 203 -21.41 -6.46 -10.53
N ARG A 204 -22.15 -7.25 -11.33
CA ARG A 204 -22.02 -7.26 -12.79
C ARG A 204 -22.43 -5.94 -13.42
N ARG A 205 -23.51 -5.32 -12.94
CA ARG A 205 -23.95 -4.00 -13.40
C ARG A 205 -22.93 -2.92 -13.09
N LEU A 206 -22.31 -2.94 -11.91
CA LEU A 206 -21.23 -2.02 -11.54
C LEU A 206 -20.00 -2.18 -12.44
N VAL A 207 -19.60 -3.43 -12.73
CA VAL A 207 -18.49 -3.67 -13.67
C VAL A 207 -18.79 -3.06 -15.04
N LYS A 208 -20.01 -3.25 -15.57
CA LYS A 208 -20.43 -2.65 -16.86
C LYS A 208 -20.40 -1.14 -16.79
N ALA A 209 -20.98 -0.54 -15.75
CA ALA A 209 -21.03 0.91 -15.60
C ALA A 209 -19.64 1.56 -15.56
N VAL A 210 -18.68 0.95 -14.86
CA VAL A 210 -17.31 1.46 -14.77
C VAL A 210 -16.52 1.27 -16.06
N ARG A 211 -16.80 0.21 -16.81
CA ARG A 211 -16.14 -0.01 -18.12
C ARG A 211 -16.67 0.88 -19.23
N GLY A 212 -17.73 1.64 -18.99
CA GLY A 212 -18.31 2.55 -19.99
C GLY A 212 -19.00 1.83 -21.14
N VAL A 213 -19.52 0.65 -20.90
CA VAL A 213 -20.18 -0.21 -21.91
C VAL A 213 -21.60 -0.50 -21.48
#